data_ee326180ae1a4dd22cbf8ea7738b7f5f
#
_entry.id   ee326180ae1a4dd22cbf8ea7738b7f5f
#
_cell.length_a   1.000
_cell.length_b   1.000
_cell.length_c   1.000
_cell.angle_alpha   90.00
_cell.angle_beta   90.00
_cell.angle_gamma   90.00
#
_symmetry.space_group_name_H-M   'P 1'
#
loop_
_entity.id
_entity.type
_entity.pdbx_description
1 polymer ?
#
loop_
_entity_poly.entity_id
_entity_poly.type
_entity_poly.pdbx_seq_one_letter_code
_entity_poly.pdbx_strand_id
1 'polypeptide(L)'
;MKTIQINEIEGFQIGSAQDTENATGCTVILCKEGATAGVDVRGGGPATRETDLLNPKNMVQKIHAVTLSGGSAFGLESSSGVMQYLSEHEIGFDMKNIYIPIVCEACLFDCGVGNSKAYPNKQMGYDACIEAEKNDPKQGNVGAGTGASVGKFFGPQYAMKSGLGFSALQMGPLKVGAIVAVNACGDIFYPNSDKPIAGIYDKNTNTRLFSEDEILKAAEKMINSCGMN
;
A
#
# COMPACT_ATOMS: atom_id res chain seq x y z
N MET A 1 -8.35 16.75 20.42
CA MET A 1 -7.77 15.71 19.54
C MET A 1 -6.24 15.84 19.63
N LYS A 2 -5.53 14.73 19.85
CA LYS A 2 -4.08 14.69 20.05
C LYS A 2 -3.45 13.80 18.98
N THR A 3 -2.35 14.23 18.38
CA THR A 3 -1.52 13.35 17.53
C THR A 3 -0.74 12.39 18.43
N ILE A 4 -0.72 11.11 18.06
CA ILE A 4 -0.01 10.05 18.76
C ILE A 4 0.87 9.27 17.79
N GLN A 5 1.78 8.43 18.30
CA GLN A 5 2.51 7.50 17.45
C GLN A 5 1.59 6.38 16.98
N ILE A 6 1.79 5.87 15.76
CA ILE A 6 0.93 4.80 15.20
C ILE A 6 0.99 3.52 16.04
N ASN A 7 2.13 3.21 16.62
CA ASN A 7 2.34 2.05 17.49
C ASN A 7 1.74 2.20 18.90
N GLU A 8 1.19 3.37 19.24
CA GLU A 8 0.37 3.54 20.46
C GLU A 8 -1.06 3.00 20.30
N ILE A 9 -1.45 2.58 19.08
CA ILE A 9 -2.73 1.90 18.85
C ILE A 9 -2.56 0.44 19.23
N GLU A 10 -3.08 0.08 20.38
CA GLU A 10 -2.96 -1.26 20.95
C GLU A 10 -3.65 -2.32 20.07
N GLY A 11 -3.14 -3.55 20.12
CA GLY A 11 -3.67 -4.68 19.36
C GLY A 11 -3.15 -4.78 17.92
N PHE A 12 -2.34 -3.82 17.47
CA PHE A 12 -1.74 -3.83 16.15
C PHE A 12 -0.22 -3.75 16.21
N GLN A 13 0.45 -4.50 15.37
CA GLN A 13 1.91 -4.46 15.18
C GLN A 13 2.20 -4.24 13.69
N ILE A 14 3.14 -3.36 13.38
CA ILE A 14 3.43 -2.96 12.00
C ILE A 14 4.90 -3.25 11.70
N GLY A 15 5.14 -3.99 10.63
CA GLY A 15 6.49 -4.29 10.15
C GLY A 15 6.60 -4.18 8.64
N SER A 16 7.80 -3.96 8.17
CA SER A 16 8.11 -3.82 6.75
C SER A 16 9.36 -4.60 6.38
N ALA A 17 9.32 -5.22 5.21
CA ALA A 17 10.49 -5.81 4.57
C ALA A 17 10.58 -5.32 3.12
N GLN A 18 11.81 -5.12 2.64
CA GLN A 18 12.02 -4.56 1.30
C GLN A 18 13.33 -5.02 0.68
N ASP A 19 13.33 -5.01 -0.64
CA ASP A 19 14.50 -5.08 -1.48
C ASP A 19 14.77 -3.67 -2.05
N THR A 20 15.71 -2.97 -1.43
CA THR A 20 16.03 -1.59 -1.81
C THR A 20 16.77 -1.50 -3.14
N GLU A 21 17.52 -2.53 -3.51
CA GLU A 21 18.25 -2.59 -4.78
C GLU A 21 17.27 -2.72 -5.95
N ASN A 22 16.29 -3.59 -5.82
CA ASN A 22 15.28 -3.85 -6.84
C ASN A 22 14.02 -2.96 -6.69
N ALA A 23 13.98 -2.09 -5.68
CA ALA A 23 12.93 -1.11 -5.42
C ALA A 23 11.52 -1.72 -5.26
N THR A 24 11.37 -2.72 -4.41
CA THR A 24 10.08 -3.31 -4.06
C THR A 24 10.04 -3.73 -2.59
N GLY A 25 8.86 -3.99 -2.03
CA GLY A 25 8.73 -4.40 -0.64
C GLY A 25 7.28 -4.58 -0.19
N CYS A 26 7.10 -5.05 1.02
CA CYS A 26 5.79 -5.20 1.65
C CYS A 26 5.76 -4.67 3.08
N THR A 27 4.59 -4.27 3.51
CA THR A 27 4.29 -3.82 4.89
C THR A 27 3.13 -4.63 5.41
N VAL A 28 3.27 -5.20 6.60
CA VAL A 28 2.22 -5.94 7.27
C VAL A 28 1.70 -5.17 8.49
N ILE A 29 0.40 -5.22 8.69
CA ILE A 29 -0.30 -4.79 9.89
C ILE A 29 -0.88 -6.04 10.52
N LEU A 30 -0.26 -6.54 11.59
CA LEU A 30 -0.70 -7.72 12.32
C LEU A 30 -1.75 -7.34 13.37
N CYS A 31 -2.77 -8.16 13.52
CA CYS A 31 -3.73 -8.13 14.61
C CYS A 31 -3.90 -9.55 15.15
N LYS A 32 -3.07 -9.94 16.10
CA LYS A 32 -2.97 -11.33 16.58
C LYS A 32 -4.24 -11.84 17.23
N GLU A 33 -4.99 -10.98 17.91
CA GLU A 33 -6.29 -11.29 18.52
C GLU A 33 -7.46 -11.27 17.51
N GLY A 34 -7.16 -10.94 16.27
CA GLY A 34 -8.12 -10.72 15.21
C GLY A 34 -8.89 -9.40 15.33
N ALA A 35 -9.16 -8.78 14.20
CA ALA A 35 -9.91 -7.54 14.07
C ALA A 35 -11.05 -7.68 13.09
N THR A 36 -12.17 -6.99 13.37
CA THR A 36 -13.23 -6.81 12.37
C THR A 36 -12.70 -5.91 11.26
N ALA A 37 -12.93 -6.30 10.01
CA ALA A 37 -12.46 -5.56 8.86
C ALA A 37 -13.60 -5.28 7.86
N GLY A 38 -13.38 -4.24 7.07
CA GLY A 38 -14.20 -3.89 5.93
C GLY A 38 -13.30 -3.51 4.76
N VAL A 39 -13.84 -3.54 3.55
CA VAL A 39 -13.10 -3.25 2.33
C VAL A 39 -13.92 -2.39 1.37
N ASP A 40 -13.22 -1.52 0.67
CA ASP A 40 -13.72 -0.81 -0.50
C ASP A 40 -12.67 -0.93 -1.61
N VAL A 41 -12.96 -1.73 -2.64
CA VAL A 41 -12.06 -1.97 -3.77
C VAL A 41 -12.51 -1.12 -4.93
N ARG A 42 -11.65 -0.21 -5.39
CA ARG A 42 -11.93 0.72 -6.49
C ARG A 42 -10.91 0.63 -7.61
N GLY A 43 -11.33 1.06 -8.80
CA GLY A 43 -10.52 1.06 -10.01
C GLY A 43 -10.68 -0.21 -10.84
N GLY A 44 -10.13 -0.17 -12.07
CA GLY A 44 -10.32 -1.22 -13.07
C GLY A 44 -9.34 -2.39 -13.00
N GLY A 45 -8.31 -2.31 -12.14
CA GLY A 45 -7.25 -3.32 -12.05
C GLY A 45 -6.79 -3.59 -10.61
N PRO A 46 -7.70 -3.97 -9.69
CA PRO A 46 -7.30 -4.30 -8.34
C PRO A 46 -6.47 -5.58 -8.30
N ALA A 47 -5.41 -5.58 -7.50
CA ALA A 47 -4.65 -6.76 -7.13
C ALA A 47 -4.83 -6.97 -5.63
N THR A 48 -5.80 -7.82 -5.25
CA THR A 48 -6.20 -8.01 -3.85
C THR A 48 -6.37 -9.48 -3.52
N ARG A 49 -6.29 -9.80 -2.23
CA ARG A 49 -6.49 -11.15 -1.70
C ARG A 49 -7.44 -11.12 -0.50
N GLU A 50 -8.34 -12.10 -0.41
CA GLU A 50 -9.32 -12.31 0.66
C GLU A 50 -10.29 -11.14 0.88
N THR A 51 -10.50 -10.30 -0.13
CA THR A 51 -11.41 -9.14 -0.04
C THR A 51 -12.88 -9.53 -0.07
N ASP A 52 -13.26 -10.57 -0.83
CA ASP A 52 -14.64 -11.07 -0.89
C ASP A 52 -15.12 -11.59 0.46
N LEU A 53 -14.19 -12.15 1.26
CA LEU A 53 -14.48 -12.66 2.60
C LEU A 53 -14.97 -11.57 3.55
N LEU A 54 -14.63 -10.31 3.30
CA LEU A 54 -15.03 -9.15 4.12
C LEU A 54 -16.48 -8.71 3.88
N ASN A 55 -17.21 -9.36 2.98
CA ASN A 55 -18.65 -9.10 2.83
C ASN A 55 -19.38 -9.46 4.14
N PRO A 56 -20.21 -8.56 4.72
CA PRO A 56 -20.92 -8.81 5.99
C PRO A 56 -21.83 -10.03 6.00
N LYS A 57 -22.13 -10.61 4.83
CA LYS A 57 -22.92 -11.85 4.69
C LYS A 57 -22.09 -13.11 4.92
N ASN A 58 -20.77 -12.99 4.94
CA ASN A 58 -19.87 -14.12 5.12
C ASN A 58 -19.70 -14.47 6.60
N MET A 59 -19.32 -15.71 6.86
CA MET A 59 -19.24 -16.24 8.23
C MET A 59 -18.04 -15.75 9.01
N VAL A 60 -16.96 -15.36 8.33
CA VAL A 60 -15.72 -14.94 8.95
C VAL A 60 -15.83 -13.49 9.40
N GLN A 61 -15.68 -13.26 10.69
CA GLN A 61 -15.87 -11.95 11.31
C GLN A 61 -14.57 -11.23 11.67
N LYS A 62 -13.45 -11.94 11.62
CA LYS A 62 -12.14 -11.40 12.01
C LYS A 62 -11.09 -11.75 10.99
N ILE A 63 -10.16 -10.82 10.76
CA ILE A 63 -8.90 -11.04 10.04
C ILE A 63 -7.73 -10.89 11.01
N HIS A 64 -6.57 -11.43 10.66
CA HIS A 64 -5.39 -11.47 11.53
C HIS A 64 -4.25 -10.59 11.00
N ALA A 65 -4.31 -10.20 9.74
CA ALA A 65 -3.39 -9.23 9.16
C ALA A 65 -3.97 -8.55 7.91
N VAL A 66 -3.41 -7.37 7.64
CA VAL A 66 -3.48 -6.71 6.33
C VAL A 66 -2.08 -6.57 5.80
N THR A 67 -1.86 -6.92 4.53
CA THR A 67 -0.59 -6.73 3.82
C THR A 67 -0.76 -5.69 2.73
N LEU A 68 0.16 -4.74 2.66
CA LEU A 68 0.35 -3.85 1.52
C LEU A 68 1.65 -4.27 0.84
N SER A 69 1.65 -4.48 -0.47
CA SER A 69 2.87 -4.92 -1.17
C SER A 69 3.06 -4.27 -2.53
N GLY A 70 4.30 -4.21 -3.00
CA GLY A 70 4.63 -3.93 -4.39
C GLY A 70 4.41 -5.15 -5.29
N GLY A 71 4.95 -5.12 -6.51
CA GLY A 71 4.97 -6.26 -7.43
C GLY A 71 3.68 -6.52 -8.18
N SER A 72 2.66 -5.65 -8.07
CA SER A 72 1.35 -5.88 -8.69
C SER A 72 0.77 -7.24 -8.25
N ALA A 73 0.10 -7.97 -9.14
CA ALA A 73 -0.49 -9.27 -8.83
C ALA A 73 0.54 -10.32 -8.35
N PHE A 74 1.81 -10.22 -8.75
CA PHE A 74 2.86 -11.12 -8.25
C PHE A 74 3.13 -10.92 -6.76
N GLY A 75 3.01 -9.70 -6.25
CA GLY A 75 3.21 -9.37 -4.84
C GLY A 75 2.23 -10.05 -3.89
N LEU A 76 1.08 -10.54 -4.39
CA LEU A 76 0.12 -11.33 -3.62
C LEU A 76 0.73 -12.60 -3.00
N GLU A 77 1.93 -13.00 -3.43
CA GLU A 77 2.67 -14.09 -2.82
C GLU A 77 3.10 -13.76 -1.38
N SER A 78 3.34 -12.49 -1.06
CA SER A 78 3.83 -12.06 0.25
C SER A 78 2.89 -12.45 1.40
N SER A 79 1.58 -12.37 1.22
CA SER A 79 0.60 -12.83 2.21
C SER A 79 0.72 -14.31 2.56
N SER A 80 1.25 -15.14 1.68
CA SER A 80 1.49 -16.55 2.00
C SER A 80 2.57 -16.72 3.08
N GLY A 81 3.55 -15.82 3.12
CA GLY A 81 4.54 -15.75 4.20
C GLY A 81 3.95 -15.25 5.50
N VAL A 82 3.08 -14.24 5.42
CA VAL A 82 2.33 -13.75 6.59
C VAL A 82 1.44 -14.84 7.19
N MET A 83 0.74 -15.59 6.35
CA MET A 83 -0.08 -16.75 6.80
C MET A 83 0.79 -17.81 7.46
N GLN A 84 1.95 -18.15 6.89
CA GLN A 84 2.86 -19.10 7.48
C GLN A 84 3.31 -18.64 8.86
N TYR A 85 3.79 -17.40 8.99
CA TYR A 85 4.22 -16.83 10.26
C TYR A 85 3.11 -16.91 11.32
N LEU A 86 1.91 -16.47 10.99
CA LEU A 86 0.77 -16.48 11.93
C LEU A 86 0.40 -17.90 12.36
N SER A 87 0.36 -18.85 11.43
CA SER A 87 0.03 -20.25 11.71
C SER A 87 1.07 -20.92 12.61
N GLU A 88 2.36 -20.66 12.39
CA GLU A 88 3.46 -21.15 13.23
C GLU A 88 3.42 -20.59 14.66
N HIS A 89 2.79 -19.42 14.85
CA HIS A 89 2.58 -18.79 16.14
C HIS A 89 1.19 -19.05 16.74
N GLU A 90 0.48 -20.05 16.21
CA GLU A 90 -0.86 -20.45 16.66
C GLU A 90 -1.90 -19.33 16.60
N ILE A 91 -1.77 -18.44 15.61
CA ILE A 91 -2.68 -17.30 15.37
C ILE A 91 -3.57 -17.59 14.16
N GLY A 92 -4.88 -17.55 14.35
CA GLY A 92 -5.86 -17.85 13.31
C GLY A 92 -7.12 -18.45 13.89
N PHE A 93 -7.98 -18.96 13.03
CA PHE A 93 -9.10 -19.79 13.45
C PHE A 93 -8.57 -21.15 13.89
N ASP A 94 -8.83 -21.52 15.14
CA ASP A 94 -8.49 -22.83 15.69
C ASP A 94 -9.49 -23.89 15.17
N MET A 95 -8.96 -24.78 14.34
CA MET A 95 -9.68 -25.92 13.77
C MET A 95 -9.16 -27.25 14.36
N LYS A 96 -8.99 -27.31 15.68
CA LYS A 96 -8.47 -28.47 16.41
C LYS A 96 -7.06 -28.86 15.96
N ASN A 97 -6.09 -28.05 16.33
CA ASN A 97 -4.65 -28.16 16.05
C ASN A 97 -4.21 -27.63 14.67
N ILE A 98 -5.09 -26.96 13.94
CA ILE A 98 -4.71 -26.23 12.73
C ILE A 98 -5.18 -24.79 12.91
N TYR A 99 -4.24 -23.85 12.89
CA TYR A 99 -4.56 -22.41 12.92
C TYR A 99 -4.60 -21.87 11.50
N ILE A 100 -5.77 -21.35 11.12
CA ILE A 100 -6.01 -20.80 9.77
C ILE A 100 -6.09 -19.27 9.88
N PRO A 101 -5.00 -18.54 9.60
CA PRO A 101 -5.01 -17.08 9.60
C PRO A 101 -5.78 -16.56 8.38
N ILE A 102 -6.49 -15.46 8.57
CA ILE A 102 -7.05 -14.69 7.46
C ILE A 102 -6.20 -13.44 7.26
N VAL A 103 -5.63 -13.32 6.07
CA VAL A 103 -4.73 -12.25 5.67
C VAL A 103 -5.27 -11.58 4.42
N CYS A 104 -5.75 -10.36 4.56
CA CYS A 104 -6.17 -9.54 3.43
C CYS A 104 -4.97 -8.81 2.83
N GLU A 105 -4.96 -8.63 1.52
CA GLU A 105 -3.86 -7.96 0.85
C GLU A 105 -4.32 -7.02 -0.25
N ALA A 106 -3.57 -5.93 -0.43
CA ALA A 106 -3.66 -5.04 -1.57
C ALA A 106 -2.27 -4.73 -2.10
N CYS A 107 -2.08 -4.91 -3.42
CA CYS A 107 -0.82 -4.66 -4.09
C CYS A 107 -0.86 -3.38 -4.90
N LEU A 108 0.25 -2.69 -4.93
CA LEU A 108 0.49 -1.57 -5.84
C LEU A 108 1.41 -1.99 -7.00
N PHE A 109 1.29 -1.29 -8.13
CA PHE A 109 2.17 -1.49 -9.28
C PHE A 109 3.41 -0.60 -9.12
N ASP A 110 4.54 -1.21 -8.79
CA ASP A 110 5.87 -0.59 -8.68
C ASP A 110 6.89 -1.12 -9.70
N CYS A 111 6.48 -2.03 -10.58
CA CYS A 111 7.35 -2.65 -11.58
C CYS A 111 7.99 -1.67 -12.58
N GLY A 112 7.60 -0.41 -12.57
CA GLY A 112 8.23 0.67 -13.34
C GLY A 112 9.39 1.36 -12.62
N VAL A 113 9.71 0.96 -11.38
CA VAL A 113 10.77 1.51 -10.55
C VAL A 113 11.73 0.37 -10.21
N GLY A 114 13.01 0.52 -10.44
CA GLY A 114 13.99 -0.55 -10.21
C GLY A 114 13.84 -1.75 -11.18
N ASN A 115 13.91 -2.95 -10.64
CA ASN A 115 13.85 -4.19 -11.43
C ASN A 115 12.41 -4.69 -11.59
N SER A 116 11.90 -4.67 -12.81
CA SER A 116 10.52 -5.08 -13.11
C SER A 116 10.22 -6.58 -12.89
N LYS A 117 11.24 -7.41 -12.64
CA LYS A 117 11.09 -8.83 -12.34
C LYS A 117 11.14 -9.14 -10.84
N ALA A 118 11.47 -8.15 -10.02
CA ALA A 118 11.48 -8.30 -8.57
C ALA A 118 10.09 -7.95 -8.00
N TYR A 119 9.65 -8.74 -7.04
CA TYR A 119 8.40 -8.53 -6.32
C TYR A 119 8.48 -9.14 -4.92
N PRO A 120 7.66 -8.67 -3.97
CA PRO A 120 7.60 -9.25 -2.65
C PRO A 120 7.11 -10.70 -2.70
N ASN A 121 7.99 -11.61 -2.34
CA ASN A 121 7.72 -13.04 -2.30
C ASN A 121 7.29 -13.49 -0.90
N LYS A 122 7.04 -14.79 -0.75
CA LYS A 122 6.63 -15.41 0.51
C LYS A 122 7.62 -15.12 1.66
N GLN A 123 8.93 -15.21 1.40
CA GLN A 123 9.93 -14.95 2.44
C GLN A 123 9.89 -13.50 2.92
N MET A 124 9.74 -12.55 2.01
CA MET A 124 9.64 -11.13 2.37
C MET A 124 8.41 -10.84 3.24
N GLY A 125 7.27 -11.49 2.97
CA GLY A 125 6.09 -11.38 3.81
C GLY A 125 6.32 -11.93 5.22
N TYR A 126 7.03 -13.04 5.35
CA TYR A 126 7.44 -13.63 6.63
C TYR A 126 8.38 -12.69 7.40
N ASP A 127 9.39 -12.14 6.72
CA ASP A 127 10.37 -11.22 7.33
C ASP A 127 9.70 -9.92 7.81
N ALA A 128 8.70 -9.44 7.09
CA ALA A 128 7.90 -8.29 7.52
C ALA A 128 7.15 -8.56 8.85
N CYS A 129 6.70 -9.80 9.08
CA CYS A 129 6.10 -10.19 10.35
C CYS A 129 7.12 -10.22 11.50
N ILE A 130 8.34 -10.72 11.26
CA ILE A 130 9.42 -10.67 12.24
C ILE A 130 9.73 -9.22 12.62
N GLU A 131 9.80 -8.34 11.63
CA GLU A 131 10.04 -6.91 11.87
C GLU A 131 8.88 -6.25 12.64
N ALA A 132 7.64 -6.71 12.42
CA ALA A 132 6.47 -6.23 13.15
C ALA A 132 6.52 -6.50 14.66
N GLU A 133 7.27 -7.50 15.12
CA GLU A 133 7.44 -7.77 16.54
C GLU A 133 8.11 -6.61 17.29
N LYS A 134 8.99 -5.86 16.62
CA LYS A 134 9.64 -4.67 17.17
C LYS A 134 8.67 -3.50 17.31
N ASN A 135 7.62 -3.49 16.53
CA ASN A 135 6.58 -2.45 16.45
C ASN A 135 7.15 -1.02 16.41
N ASP A 136 8.21 -0.83 15.61
CA ASP A 136 8.88 0.45 15.37
C ASP A 136 8.81 0.82 13.87
N PRO A 137 7.58 1.07 13.35
CA PRO A 137 7.37 1.30 11.92
C PRO A 137 8.05 2.57 11.45
N LYS A 138 8.56 2.54 10.22
CA LYS A 138 9.21 3.67 9.55
C LYS A 138 8.34 4.16 8.39
N GLN A 139 8.52 5.42 8.02
CA GLN A 139 7.87 6.05 6.88
C GLN A 139 8.87 6.31 5.74
N GLY A 140 8.34 6.55 4.56
CA GLY A 140 9.12 6.90 3.39
C GLY A 140 9.42 5.71 2.48
N ASN A 141 10.67 5.52 2.12
CA ASN A 141 11.11 4.51 1.15
C ASN A 141 11.33 3.14 1.80
N VAL A 142 10.29 2.62 2.45
CA VAL A 142 10.30 1.37 3.22
C VAL A 142 9.08 0.51 2.88
N GLY A 143 9.22 -0.80 3.02
CA GLY A 143 8.13 -1.76 2.80
C GLY A 143 7.43 -1.55 1.46
N ALA A 144 6.11 -1.53 1.46
CA ALA A 144 5.29 -1.26 0.28
C ALA A 144 5.56 0.12 -0.37
N GLY A 145 6.17 1.05 0.36
CA GLY A 145 6.58 2.36 -0.16
C GLY A 145 7.87 2.34 -0.98
N THR A 146 8.63 1.24 -0.96
CA THR A 146 9.98 1.18 -1.55
C THR A 146 9.96 1.40 -3.06
N GLY A 147 9.01 0.82 -3.78
CA GLY A 147 8.83 1.03 -5.23
C GLY A 147 7.71 2.02 -5.58
N ALA A 148 6.99 2.54 -4.58
CA ALA A 148 5.86 3.44 -4.83
C ALA A 148 6.28 4.73 -5.54
N SER A 149 5.42 5.20 -6.46
CA SER A 149 5.65 6.42 -7.26
C SER A 149 4.34 7.10 -7.62
N VAL A 150 4.38 8.39 -7.94
CA VAL A 150 3.22 9.21 -8.33
C VAL A 150 3.50 9.96 -9.63
N GLY A 151 2.48 10.55 -10.25
CA GLY A 151 2.64 11.34 -11.47
C GLY A 151 2.97 10.49 -12.70
N LYS A 152 2.39 9.28 -12.83
CA LYS A 152 2.71 8.29 -13.88
C LYS A 152 1.84 8.40 -15.14
N PHE A 153 0.91 9.33 -15.19
CA PHE A 153 -0.10 9.39 -16.24
C PHE A 153 0.49 9.38 -17.65
N PHE A 154 1.59 10.09 -17.85
CA PHE A 154 2.33 10.15 -19.14
C PHE A 154 3.53 9.18 -19.22
N GLY A 155 3.58 8.22 -18.31
CA GLY A 155 4.60 7.19 -18.29
C GLY A 155 5.58 7.30 -17.12
N PRO A 156 6.35 6.22 -16.86
CA PRO A 156 7.23 6.13 -15.69
C PRO A 156 8.39 7.12 -15.71
N GLN A 157 8.78 7.63 -16.87
CA GLN A 157 9.85 8.62 -17.02
C GLN A 157 9.53 9.97 -16.35
N TYR A 158 8.24 10.28 -16.16
CA TYR A 158 7.75 11.48 -15.50
C TYR A 158 7.42 11.26 -14.02
N ALA A 159 7.48 10.03 -13.56
CA ALA A 159 7.10 9.70 -12.19
C ALA A 159 8.07 10.27 -11.16
N MET A 160 7.52 10.71 -10.04
CA MET A 160 8.26 11.02 -8.82
C MET A 160 8.19 9.85 -7.84
N LYS A 161 9.29 9.60 -7.11
CA LYS A 161 9.29 8.67 -5.97
C LYS A 161 8.31 9.17 -4.90
N SER A 162 7.58 8.24 -4.34
CA SER A 162 6.73 8.44 -3.16
C SER A 162 7.12 7.45 -2.05
N GLY A 163 6.21 7.00 -1.22
CA GLY A 163 6.56 6.12 -0.13
C GLY A 163 5.38 5.62 0.68
N LEU A 164 5.69 5.01 1.81
CA LEU A 164 4.77 4.65 2.87
C LEU A 164 4.62 5.82 3.83
N GLY A 165 3.39 6.19 4.16
CA GLY A 165 3.09 7.19 5.17
C GLY A 165 2.07 6.68 6.18
N PHE A 166 2.13 7.20 7.40
CA PHE A 166 1.11 6.95 8.40
C PHE A 166 0.91 8.13 9.32
N SER A 167 -0.28 8.19 9.93
CA SER A 167 -0.63 9.16 10.96
C SER A 167 -1.61 8.54 11.93
N ALA A 168 -1.58 8.98 13.18
CA ALA A 168 -2.52 8.52 14.19
C ALA A 168 -2.98 9.67 15.11
N LEU A 169 -4.23 9.59 15.51
CA LEU A 169 -4.90 10.58 16.35
C LEU A 169 -5.63 9.90 17.50
N GLN A 170 -5.74 10.61 18.64
CA GLN A 170 -6.50 10.17 19.80
C GLN A 170 -7.55 11.22 20.18
N MET A 171 -8.76 10.76 20.47
CA MET A 171 -9.84 11.55 21.00
C MET A 171 -10.55 10.78 22.15
N GLY A 172 -10.26 11.14 23.39
CA GLY A 172 -10.68 10.35 24.54
C GLY A 172 -10.08 8.93 24.47
N PRO A 173 -10.89 7.89 24.62
CA PRO A 173 -10.44 6.51 24.49
C PRO A 173 -10.25 6.05 23.03
N LEU A 174 -10.82 6.77 22.07
CA LEU A 174 -10.76 6.41 20.65
C LEU A 174 -9.37 6.78 20.09
N LYS A 175 -8.70 5.79 19.51
CA LYS A 175 -7.48 5.95 18.72
C LYS A 175 -7.77 5.55 17.26
N VAL A 176 -7.33 6.36 16.31
CA VAL A 176 -7.50 6.11 14.87
C VAL A 176 -6.18 6.29 14.18
N GLY A 177 -5.79 5.32 13.38
CA GLY A 177 -4.59 5.35 12.55
C GLY A 177 -4.91 5.16 11.08
N ALA A 178 -4.08 5.74 10.22
CA ALA A 178 -4.08 5.51 8.77
C ALA A 178 -2.67 5.17 8.31
N ILE A 179 -2.57 4.16 7.44
CA ILE A 179 -1.33 3.74 6.79
C ILE A 179 -1.58 3.73 5.29
N VAL A 180 -0.73 4.39 4.53
CA VAL A 180 -0.92 4.57 3.08
C VAL A 180 0.37 4.29 2.33
N ALA A 181 0.35 3.33 1.41
CA ALA A 181 1.36 3.20 0.37
C ALA A 181 0.93 4.06 -0.83
N VAL A 182 1.63 5.18 -1.06
CA VAL A 182 1.19 6.23 -1.98
C VAL A 182 1.68 5.91 -3.39
N ASN A 183 0.78 5.45 -4.27
CA ASN A 183 1.11 5.02 -5.64
C ASN A 183 0.15 5.61 -6.70
N ALA A 184 -0.27 6.86 -6.52
CA ALA A 184 -1.21 7.53 -7.41
C ALA A 184 -0.70 7.65 -8.86
N CYS A 185 -1.61 7.55 -9.82
CA CYS A 185 -1.32 7.85 -11.22
C CYS A 185 -1.12 9.36 -11.45
N GLY A 186 -1.91 10.17 -10.75
CA GLY A 186 -1.89 11.64 -10.78
C GLY A 186 -1.01 12.27 -9.70
N ASP A 187 -1.34 13.50 -9.36
CA ASP A 187 -0.59 14.36 -8.44
C ASP A 187 -1.09 14.21 -6.99
N ILE A 188 -0.25 14.63 -6.05
CA ILE A 188 -0.54 14.68 -4.61
C ILE A 188 -0.48 16.13 -4.17
N PHE A 189 -1.50 16.57 -3.45
CA PHE A 189 -1.64 17.94 -2.97
C PHE A 189 -1.63 18.00 -1.44
N TYR A 190 -1.28 19.17 -0.90
CA TYR A 190 -1.53 19.44 0.52
C TYR A 190 -3.03 19.47 0.78
N PRO A 191 -3.49 18.99 1.94
CA PRO A 191 -4.90 19.02 2.29
C PRO A 191 -5.50 20.44 2.18
N ASN A 192 -6.68 20.53 1.54
CA ASN A 192 -7.39 21.80 1.32
C ASN A 192 -6.57 22.88 0.59
N SER A 193 -5.74 22.48 -0.36
CA SER A 193 -4.86 23.38 -1.09
C SER A 193 -4.61 22.87 -2.51
N ASP A 194 -4.47 23.76 -3.47
CA ASP A 194 -4.02 23.45 -4.84
C ASP A 194 -2.49 23.37 -4.95
N LYS A 195 -1.78 23.47 -3.81
CA LYS A 195 -0.34 23.36 -3.78
C LYS A 195 0.09 21.90 -3.87
N PRO A 196 0.81 21.48 -4.93
CA PRO A 196 1.25 20.10 -5.09
C PRO A 196 2.41 19.75 -4.17
N ILE A 197 2.38 18.53 -3.65
CA ILE A 197 3.49 17.88 -2.95
C ILE A 197 4.39 17.17 -3.95
N ALA A 198 3.77 16.33 -4.81
CA ALA A 198 4.43 15.49 -5.80
C ALA A 198 3.48 15.22 -6.98
N GLY A 199 4.02 14.83 -8.13
CA GLY A 199 3.22 14.54 -9.31
C GLY A 199 4.09 14.32 -10.55
N ILE A 200 3.61 14.75 -11.71
CA ILE A 200 4.38 14.67 -12.96
C ILE A 200 5.60 15.57 -12.87
N TYR A 201 6.76 15.01 -13.20
CA TYR A 201 8.04 15.70 -13.14
C TYR A 201 8.85 15.48 -14.42
N ASP A 202 9.12 16.54 -15.15
CA ASP A 202 10.02 16.48 -16.31
C ASP A 202 11.47 16.68 -15.85
N LYS A 203 12.25 15.61 -15.92
CA LYS A 203 13.65 15.60 -15.54
C LYS A 203 14.56 16.42 -16.46
N ASN A 204 14.14 16.63 -17.72
CA ASN A 204 14.94 17.39 -18.69
C ASN A 204 14.84 18.88 -18.44
N THR A 205 13.67 19.36 -18.07
CA THR A 205 13.42 20.78 -17.77
C THR A 205 13.54 21.10 -16.29
N ASN A 206 13.65 20.07 -15.43
CA ASN A 206 13.65 20.17 -13.98
C ASN A 206 12.40 20.88 -13.44
N THR A 207 11.25 20.63 -14.09
CA THR A 207 9.98 21.26 -13.74
C THR A 207 8.91 20.26 -13.36
N ARG A 208 8.04 20.68 -12.43
CA ARG A 208 6.77 19.96 -12.19
C ARG A 208 5.76 20.39 -13.23
N LEU A 209 5.06 19.41 -13.76
CA LEU A 209 3.89 19.59 -14.62
C LEU A 209 2.67 19.16 -13.83
N PHE A 210 1.53 19.76 -14.10
CA PHE A 210 0.28 19.34 -13.47
C PHE A 210 -0.44 18.33 -14.37
N SER A 211 -0.87 17.22 -13.79
CA SER A 211 -1.56 16.17 -14.54
C SER A 211 -2.78 16.70 -15.28
N GLU A 212 -3.57 17.57 -14.65
CA GLU A 212 -4.76 18.16 -15.25
C GLU A 212 -4.42 19.03 -16.48
N ASP A 213 -3.47 19.93 -16.34
CA ASP A 213 -3.04 20.81 -17.44
C ASP A 213 -2.47 20.03 -18.62
N GLU A 214 -1.68 19.00 -18.34
CA GLU A 214 -1.07 18.17 -19.38
C GLU A 214 -2.10 17.26 -20.08
N ILE A 215 -3.11 16.78 -19.35
CA ILE A 215 -4.23 16.04 -19.93
C ILE A 215 -5.03 16.95 -20.88
N LEU A 216 -5.33 18.18 -20.46
CA LEU A 216 -6.05 19.15 -21.31
C LEU A 216 -5.25 19.47 -22.59
N LYS A 217 -3.96 19.77 -22.48
CA LYS A 217 -3.08 20.00 -23.64
C LYS A 217 -3.03 18.78 -24.58
N ALA A 218 -2.95 17.58 -24.03
CA ALA A 218 -2.94 16.34 -24.82
C ALA A 218 -4.29 16.15 -25.56
N ALA A 219 -5.41 16.41 -24.88
CA ALA A 219 -6.75 16.33 -25.46
C ALA A 219 -6.94 17.36 -26.60
N GLU A 220 -6.55 18.61 -26.38
CA GLU A 220 -6.57 19.68 -27.39
C GLU A 220 -5.75 19.30 -28.63
N LYS A 221 -4.55 18.75 -28.43
CA LYS A 221 -3.69 18.29 -29.53
C LYS A 221 -4.35 17.16 -30.32
N MET A 222 -5.02 16.22 -29.65
CA MET A 222 -5.76 15.13 -30.31
C MET A 222 -6.93 15.66 -31.12
N ILE A 223 -7.75 16.55 -30.57
CA ILE A 223 -8.89 17.18 -31.26
C ILE A 223 -8.40 17.88 -32.51
N ASN A 224 -7.36 18.71 -32.41
CA ASN A 224 -6.81 19.44 -33.55
C ASN A 224 -6.22 18.51 -34.62
N SER A 225 -5.63 17.38 -34.26
CA SER A 225 -5.08 16.40 -35.20
C SER A 225 -6.16 15.57 -35.90
N CYS A 226 -7.32 15.40 -35.28
CA CYS A 226 -8.45 14.67 -35.87
C CYS A 226 -9.34 15.56 -36.79
N GLY A 227 -9.04 16.87 -36.92
CA GLY A 227 -9.81 17.78 -37.80
C GLY A 227 -11.25 17.99 -37.33
N MET A 228 -11.54 17.76 -36.06
CA MET A 228 -12.83 18.08 -35.45
C MET A 228 -12.79 19.54 -34.98
N ASN A 229 -13.13 20.45 -35.90
CA ASN A 229 -13.46 21.86 -35.67
C ASN A 229 -14.95 22.03 -35.52
#